data_9fabdcb01f1b3fb2fc4f9ae134596084
#
_entry.id   9fabdcb01f1b3fb2fc4f9ae134596084
#
_cell.length_a   1.000
_cell.length_b   1.000
_cell.length_c   1.000
_cell.angle_alpha   90.00
_cell.angle_beta   90.00
_cell.angle_gamma   90.00
#
_symmetry.space_group_name_H-M   'P 1'
#
loop_
_entity.id
_entity.type
_entity.pdbx_description
1 polymer ?
#
loop_
_entity_poly.entity_id
_entity_poly.type
_entity_poly.pdbx_seq_one_letter_code
_entity_poly.pdbx_strand_id
1 'polypeptide(L)'
;MLQLQLIKQAALAEGFAACGVARATRVSAAREHELRQWLAEGCHGDMAYLANHVELKLDPRRLVEGAQTVVSVAANYYPGDWETAADVEAGAAHCGQDENAEKARFHRRNALRLSRYAYGTDYHEVVKQMLRGMMQRLGLTEGKDGRTFVDTAPIDEKYWAEQCGLGWRGRNSQLIMPGMGSYYFLGELVLTQPVDAYDEKGQNRCGTCRSCLDACPMHALRGDGTLDARRCLSYLTIEQRGNIPAEARHAMQHCFYGCDRCAEACPWNRRFAQPTTIAQLQPRQALLDMTPAQWAELTPEQYRALFKKSAVKRAKFEGVKRNIAAALENFEPLENL
;
A
#
# COMPACT_ATOMS: atom_id res chain seq x y z
N MET A 1 -27.87 16.60 -8.17
CA MET A 1 -27.18 15.48 -8.86
C MET A 1 -25.82 15.98 -9.30
N LEU A 2 -24.76 15.28 -8.93
CA LEU A 2 -23.39 15.63 -9.31
C LEU A 2 -23.10 15.14 -10.74
N GLN A 3 -22.12 15.76 -11.39
CA GLN A 3 -21.64 15.32 -12.71
C GLN A 3 -20.37 14.49 -12.54
N LEU A 4 -20.32 13.30 -13.13
CA LEU A 4 -19.16 12.39 -13.13
C LEU A 4 -17.89 13.11 -13.58
N GLN A 5 -17.97 13.93 -14.63
CA GLN A 5 -16.84 14.64 -15.18
C GLN A 5 -16.26 15.66 -14.18
N LEU A 6 -17.10 16.38 -13.43
CA LEU A 6 -16.64 17.31 -12.40
C LEU A 6 -15.96 16.60 -11.24
N ILE A 7 -16.46 15.42 -10.84
CA ILE A 7 -15.83 14.59 -9.81
C ILE A 7 -14.42 14.19 -10.24
N LYS A 8 -14.27 13.68 -11.48
CA LYS A 8 -12.96 13.28 -12.02
C LYS A 8 -12.01 14.47 -12.17
N GLN A 9 -12.49 15.62 -12.60
CA GLN A 9 -11.67 16.85 -12.67
C GLN A 9 -11.23 17.34 -11.30
N ALA A 10 -12.10 17.31 -10.29
CA ALA A 10 -11.75 17.67 -8.93
C ALA A 10 -10.67 16.74 -8.34
N ALA A 11 -10.76 15.43 -8.60
CA ALA A 11 -9.75 14.47 -8.18
C ALA A 11 -8.38 14.74 -8.81
N LEU A 12 -8.33 14.95 -10.13
CA LEU A 12 -7.09 15.28 -10.84
C LEU A 12 -6.49 16.62 -10.36
N ALA A 13 -7.33 17.62 -10.08
CA ALA A 13 -6.88 18.91 -9.56
C ALA A 13 -6.29 18.84 -8.14
N GLU A 14 -6.64 17.81 -7.36
CA GLU A 14 -6.04 17.51 -6.06
C GLU A 14 -4.78 16.64 -6.17
N GLY A 15 -4.42 16.17 -7.37
CA GLY A 15 -3.23 15.37 -7.61
C GLY A 15 -3.46 13.85 -7.52
N PHE A 16 -4.71 13.38 -7.47
CA PHE A 16 -4.99 11.95 -7.60
C PHE A 16 -4.68 11.47 -9.02
N ALA A 17 -4.09 10.29 -9.12
CA ALA A 17 -3.71 9.69 -10.39
C ALA A 17 -4.91 9.05 -11.12
N ALA A 18 -5.91 8.61 -10.38
CA ALA A 18 -7.15 8.03 -10.91
C ALA A 18 -8.34 8.31 -10.00
N CYS A 19 -9.52 8.36 -10.60
CA CYS A 19 -10.80 8.53 -9.92
C CYS A 19 -11.88 7.77 -10.66
N GLY A 20 -12.75 7.08 -9.94
CA GLY A 20 -13.92 6.42 -10.46
C GLY A 20 -15.09 6.48 -9.50
N VAL A 21 -16.28 6.18 -9.99
CA VAL A 21 -17.54 6.39 -9.27
C VAL A 21 -18.46 5.19 -9.43
N ALA A 22 -18.99 4.67 -8.33
CA ALA A 22 -19.96 3.58 -8.30
C ALA A 22 -21.19 3.93 -7.45
N ARG A 23 -22.29 3.20 -7.67
CA ARG A 23 -23.46 3.30 -6.79
C ARG A 23 -23.15 2.72 -5.41
N ALA A 24 -23.57 3.41 -4.37
CA ALA A 24 -23.47 2.90 -3.00
C ALA A 24 -24.50 1.79 -2.80
N THR A 25 -24.07 0.55 -2.80
CA THR A 25 -24.88 -0.65 -2.59
C THR A 25 -24.21 -1.56 -1.57
N ARG A 26 -24.92 -2.59 -1.10
CA ARG A 26 -24.25 -3.69 -0.41
C ARG A 26 -23.28 -4.37 -1.39
N VAL A 27 -22.14 -4.81 -0.90
CA VAL A 27 -21.19 -5.60 -1.70
C VAL A 27 -21.86 -6.87 -2.26
N SER A 28 -21.32 -7.44 -3.32
CA SER A 28 -21.85 -8.66 -3.91
C SER A 28 -21.84 -9.83 -2.91
N ALA A 29 -22.79 -10.77 -3.05
CA ALA A 29 -22.85 -11.97 -2.22
C ALA A 29 -21.55 -12.79 -2.28
N ALA A 30 -20.88 -12.84 -3.43
CA ALA A 30 -19.58 -13.51 -3.59
C ALA A 30 -18.49 -12.83 -2.75
N ARG A 31 -18.45 -11.48 -2.73
CA ARG A 31 -17.48 -10.75 -1.89
C ARG A 31 -17.77 -10.89 -0.40
N GLU A 32 -19.03 -10.85 -0.01
CA GLU A 32 -19.41 -11.10 1.39
C GLU A 32 -19.01 -12.51 1.83
N HIS A 33 -19.28 -13.53 1.03
CA HIS A 33 -18.87 -14.90 1.32
C HIS A 33 -17.35 -15.03 1.47
N GLU A 34 -16.59 -14.48 0.53
CA GLU A 34 -15.13 -14.48 0.56
C GLU A 34 -14.58 -13.83 1.84
N LEU A 35 -15.09 -12.65 2.22
CA LEU A 35 -14.65 -11.93 3.42
C LEU A 35 -14.95 -12.75 4.69
N ARG A 36 -16.17 -13.28 4.81
CA ARG A 36 -16.56 -14.06 5.98
C ARG A 36 -15.77 -15.36 6.10
N GLN A 37 -15.52 -16.05 4.99
CA GLN A 37 -14.70 -17.26 4.95
C GLN A 37 -13.25 -16.93 5.36
N TRP A 38 -12.65 -15.88 4.81
CA TRP A 38 -11.28 -15.44 5.12
C TRP A 38 -11.12 -15.12 6.61
N LEU A 39 -12.12 -14.49 7.22
CA LEU A 39 -12.16 -14.20 8.66
C LEU A 39 -12.32 -15.51 9.48
N ALA A 40 -13.22 -16.40 9.08
CA ALA A 40 -13.46 -17.67 9.77
C ALA A 40 -12.24 -18.59 9.74
N GLU A 41 -11.43 -18.53 8.68
CA GLU A 41 -10.16 -19.26 8.57
C GLU A 41 -9.02 -18.61 9.40
N GLY A 42 -9.27 -17.49 10.06
CA GLY A 42 -8.27 -16.76 10.85
C GLY A 42 -7.14 -16.16 10.02
N CYS A 43 -7.34 -15.99 8.71
CA CYS A 43 -6.33 -15.46 7.79
C CYS A 43 -5.92 -14.00 8.08
N HIS A 44 -6.67 -13.30 8.93
CA HIS A 44 -6.35 -11.94 9.38
C HIS A 44 -5.30 -11.90 10.52
N GLY A 45 -4.90 -13.07 11.08
CA GLY A 45 -3.98 -13.10 12.22
C GLY A 45 -4.49 -12.31 13.43
N ASP A 46 -3.63 -11.55 14.09
CA ASP A 46 -3.97 -10.75 15.28
C ASP A 46 -4.68 -9.43 14.96
N MET A 47 -4.99 -9.15 13.69
CA MET A 47 -5.70 -7.94 13.26
C MET A 47 -7.21 -8.03 13.55
N ALA A 48 -7.59 -8.18 14.84
CA ALA A 48 -8.98 -8.35 15.28
C ALA A 48 -9.90 -7.21 14.78
N TYR A 49 -9.35 -6.01 14.54
CA TYR A 49 -10.09 -4.87 13.98
C TYR A 49 -10.65 -5.16 12.59
N LEU A 50 -10.10 -6.11 11.84
CA LEU A 50 -10.64 -6.54 10.54
C LEU A 50 -11.92 -7.37 10.69
N ALA A 51 -12.08 -8.09 11.81
CA ALA A 51 -13.29 -8.82 12.14
C ALA A 51 -14.36 -7.93 12.79
N ASN A 52 -13.97 -6.73 13.25
CA ASN A 52 -14.93 -5.78 13.81
C ASN A 52 -15.71 -5.08 12.69
N HIS A 53 -16.96 -4.76 12.96
CA HIS A 53 -17.79 -3.95 12.06
C HIS A 53 -17.93 -4.50 10.63
N VAL A 54 -17.97 -5.83 10.48
CA VAL A 54 -18.11 -6.48 9.16
C VAL A 54 -19.30 -5.94 8.38
N GLU A 55 -20.45 -5.73 9.05
CA GLU A 55 -21.64 -5.19 8.39
C GLU A 55 -21.47 -3.76 7.83
N LEU A 56 -20.58 -2.96 8.44
CA LEU A 56 -20.23 -1.65 7.90
C LEU A 56 -19.34 -1.78 6.66
N LYS A 57 -18.40 -2.74 6.64
CA LYS A 57 -17.57 -3.04 5.45
C LYS A 57 -18.40 -3.52 4.27
N LEU A 58 -19.47 -4.24 4.55
CA LEU A 58 -20.32 -4.84 3.53
C LEU A 58 -21.32 -3.85 2.92
N ASP A 59 -21.57 -2.71 3.59
CA ASP A 59 -22.56 -1.75 3.08
C ASP A 59 -22.19 -0.31 3.46
N PRO A 60 -21.69 0.50 2.50
CA PRO A 60 -21.29 1.90 2.76
C PRO A 60 -22.47 2.79 3.20
N ARG A 61 -23.73 2.40 2.92
CA ARG A 61 -24.93 3.11 3.37
C ARG A 61 -25.11 3.04 4.89
N ARG A 62 -24.43 2.10 5.55
CA ARG A 62 -24.36 2.01 7.03
C ARG A 62 -23.26 2.90 7.62
N LEU A 63 -22.29 3.33 6.80
CA LEU A 63 -21.24 4.28 7.20
C LEU A 63 -21.71 5.72 7.07
N VAL A 64 -22.54 5.98 6.04
CA VAL A 64 -23.11 7.30 5.75
C VAL A 64 -24.59 7.10 5.44
N GLU A 65 -25.45 7.60 6.31
CA GLU A 65 -26.89 7.53 6.13
C GLU A 65 -27.30 8.29 4.85
N GLY A 66 -28.16 7.69 4.04
CA GLY A 66 -28.58 8.24 2.75
C GLY A 66 -27.52 8.16 1.65
N ALA A 67 -26.45 7.41 1.85
CA ALA A 67 -25.41 7.26 0.81
C ALA A 67 -25.96 6.70 -0.48
N GLN A 68 -25.64 7.36 -1.61
CA GLN A 68 -26.02 6.97 -2.95
C GLN A 68 -24.83 6.68 -3.86
N THR A 69 -23.65 7.25 -3.51
CA THR A 69 -22.47 7.21 -4.37
C THR A 69 -21.22 6.87 -3.56
N VAL A 70 -20.39 6.01 -4.10
CA VAL A 70 -19.00 5.80 -3.66
C VAL A 70 -18.09 6.33 -4.77
N VAL A 71 -17.19 7.23 -4.41
CA VAL A 71 -16.10 7.68 -5.28
C VAL A 71 -14.83 7.07 -4.73
N SER A 72 -14.07 6.34 -5.55
CA SER A 72 -12.75 5.83 -5.18
C SER A 72 -11.67 6.57 -5.95
N VAL A 73 -10.58 6.90 -5.28
CA VAL A 73 -9.44 7.62 -5.83
C VAL A 73 -8.14 6.88 -5.54
N ALA A 74 -7.10 7.16 -6.34
CA ALA A 74 -5.78 6.56 -6.19
C ALA A 74 -4.70 7.63 -6.13
N ALA A 75 -3.93 7.65 -5.03
CA ALA A 75 -2.78 8.53 -4.82
C ALA A 75 -1.48 7.73 -5.03
N ASN A 76 -0.68 8.14 -6.00
CA ASN A 76 0.59 7.48 -6.31
C ASN A 76 1.61 7.69 -5.19
N TYR A 77 2.26 6.60 -4.72
CA TYR A 77 3.35 6.68 -3.76
C TYR A 77 4.67 6.11 -4.27
N TYR A 78 4.74 5.69 -5.53
CA TYR A 78 5.95 5.09 -6.07
C TYR A 78 7.09 6.12 -6.10
N PRO A 79 8.20 5.88 -5.43
CA PRO A 79 9.27 6.88 -5.32
C PRO A 79 10.17 6.97 -6.56
N GLY A 80 9.96 6.09 -7.53
CA GLY A 80 10.88 5.87 -8.66
C GLY A 80 11.77 4.66 -8.44
N ASP A 81 12.59 4.36 -9.43
CA ASP A 81 13.53 3.25 -9.38
C ASP A 81 14.75 3.63 -8.50
N TRP A 82 14.65 3.32 -7.23
CA TRP A 82 15.84 3.02 -6.51
C TRP A 82 16.00 1.48 -6.57
N GLU A 83 16.78 1.07 -7.50
CA GLU A 83 17.20 -0.30 -7.82
C GLU A 83 16.39 -1.44 -7.19
N THR A 84 15.57 -2.10 -8.00
CA THR A 84 15.02 -3.42 -7.71
C THR A 84 16.12 -4.47 -7.86
N ALA A 85 15.92 -5.66 -7.27
CA ALA A 85 16.85 -6.78 -7.45
C ALA A 85 17.05 -7.15 -8.96
N ALA A 86 16.07 -6.82 -9.83
CA ALA A 86 16.16 -7.00 -11.26
C ALA A 86 17.13 -6.02 -11.95
N ASP A 87 17.30 -4.80 -11.40
CA ASP A 87 18.29 -3.84 -11.93
C ASP A 87 19.70 -4.28 -11.58
N VAL A 88 19.85 -5.11 -10.55
CA VAL A 88 21.11 -5.74 -10.15
C VAL A 88 21.58 -6.75 -11.21
N GLU A 89 20.66 -7.51 -11.82
CA GLU A 89 20.97 -8.44 -12.91
C GLU A 89 21.08 -7.75 -14.28
N ALA A 90 20.27 -6.72 -14.54
CA ALA A 90 20.30 -5.93 -15.77
C ALA A 90 21.41 -4.87 -15.80
N GLY A 91 21.84 -4.36 -14.66
CA GLY A 91 22.91 -3.35 -14.52
C GLY A 91 24.31 -3.87 -14.87
N ALA A 92 24.47 -5.18 -15.08
CA ALA A 92 25.67 -5.76 -15.69
C ALA A 92 25.87 -5.35 -17.17
N ALA A 93 24.86 -4.76 -17.81
CA ALA A 93 24.86 -4.42 -19.23
C ALA A 93 25.10 -2.93 -19.55
N HIS A 94 25.08 -2.01 -18.57
CA HIS A 94 25.34 -0.57 -18.80
C HIS A 94 26.50 -0.09 -17.91
N CYS A 95 27.70 -0.36 -18.34
CA CYS A 95 28.96 0.11 -17.75
C CYS A 95 29.20 1.58 -18.11
N GLY A 96 28.83 2.50 -17.20
CA GLY A 96 29.44 3.84 -17.15
C GLY A 96 30.39 3.89 -15.96
N GLN A 97 31.65 4.20 -16.19
CA GLN A 97 32.76 4.22 -15.25
C GLN A 97 32.68 5.41 -14.26
N ASP A 98 31.62 5.50 -13.44
CA ASP A 98 31.56 6.47 -12.36
C ASP A 98 31.67 5.72 -11.02
N GLU A 99 32.88 5.77 -10.40
CA GLU A 99 33.16 5.16 -9.10
C GLU A 99 32.21 5.62 -8.00
N ASN A 100 31.69 6.85 -8.08
CA ASN A 100 30.74 7.38 -7.10
C ASN A 100 29.35 6.76 -7.28
N ALA A 101 28.96 6.50 -8.53
CA ALA A 101 27.71 5.80 -8.82
C ALA A 101 27.77 4.33 -8.37
N GLU A 102 28.92 3.67 -8.55
CA GLU A 102 29.13 2.28 -8.11
C GLU A 102 29.17 2.17 -6.58
N LYS A 103 29.83 3.07 -5.87
CA LYS A 103 29.80 3.16 -4.40
C LYS A 103 28.39 3.44 -3.88
N ALA A 104 27.65 4.35 -4.51
CA ALA A 104 26.27 4.64 -4.15
C ALA A 104 25.34 3.44 -4.38
N ARG A 105 25.57 2.64 -5.44
CA ARG A 105 24.88 1.37 -5.72
C ARG A 105 25.21 0.32 -4.65
N PHE A 106 26.47 0.18 -4.28
CA PHE A 106 26.93 -0.75 -3.24
C PHE A 106 26.31 -0.43 -1.89
N HIS A 107 26.32 0.83 -1.47
CA HIS A 107 25.70 1.25 -0.21
C HIS A 107 24.18 1.00 -0.20
N ARG A 108 23.49 1.20 -1.32
CA ARG A 108 22.06 0.92 -1.42
C ARG A 108 21.74 -0.58 -1.38
N ARG A 109 22.57 -1.44 -1.97
CA ARG A 109 22.42 -2.90 -1.92
C ARG A 109 22.52 -3.46 -0.50
N ASN A 110 23.41 -2.88 0.29
CA ASN A 110 23.68 -3.27 1.68
C ASN A 110 22.91 -2.41 2.71
N ALA A 111 21.88 -1.66 2.30
CA ALA A 111 21.08 -0.85 3.19
C ALA A 111 19.88 -1.65 3.73
N LEU A 112 19.57 -1.42 5.00
CA LEU A 112 18.29 -1.82 5.56
C LEU A 112 17.14 -1.03 4.92
N ARG A 113 16.03 -1.70 4.61
CA ARG A 113 14.93 -1.14 3.82
C ARG A 113 13.60 -1.19 4.56
N LEU A 114 12.77 -0.20 4.23
CA LEU A 114 11.33 -0.24 4.48
C LEU A 114 10.60 -0.54 3.16
N SER A 115 9.36 -1.01 3.25
CA SER A 115 8.45 -1.00 2.10
C SER A 115 8.29 0.42 1.56
N ARG A 116 8.22 0.58 0.24
CA ARG A 116 8.22 1.86 -0.48
C ARG A 116 7.21 2.86 0.06
N TYR A 117 6.03 2.39 0.44
CA TYR A 117 4.97 3.25 0.93
C TYR A 117 5.29 3.98 2.24
N ALA A 118 6.27 3.49 3.01
CA ALA A 118 6.56 3.96 4.36
C ALA A 118 7.65 5.05 4.45
N TYR A 119 8.26 5.41 3.34
CA TYR A 119 9.33 6.42 3.32
C TYR A 119 8.83 7.87 3.38
N GLY A 120 7.61 8.13 2.92
CA GLY A 120 7.00 9.47 2.92
C GLY A 120 6.33 9.84 4.24
N THR A 121 5.54 10.90 4.17
CA THR A 121 4.59 11.27 5.23
C THR A 121 3.49 10.24 5.33
N ASP A 122 2.87 10.12 6.49
CA ASP A 122 1.75 9.21 6.74
C ASP A 122 0.61 9.48 5.75
N TYR A 123 0.37 8.50 4.90
CA TYR A 123 -0.60 8.60 3.81
C TYR A 123 -2.04 8.81 4.29
N HIS A 124 -2.38 8.37 5.50
CA HIS A 124 -3.69 8.62 6.08
C HIS A 124 -3.97 10.13 6.18
N GLU A 125 -2.96 10.93 6.57
CA GLU A 125 -3.10 12.39 6.65
C GLU A 125 -3.14 13.00 5.24
N VAL A 126 -2.23 12.58 4.37
CA VAL A 126 -2.06 13.15 3.01
C VAL A 126 -3.31 12.89 2.16
N VAL A 127 -3.72 11.63 2.03
CA VAL A 127 -4.87 11.25 1.19
C VAL A 127 -6.17 11.84 1.73
N LYS A 128 -6.34 11.86 3.07
CA LYS A 128 -7.51 12.46 3.70
C LYS A 128 -7.59 13.97 3.45
N GLN A 129 -6.46 14.67 3.48
CA GLN A 129 -6.40 16.09 3.14
C GLN A 129 -6.78 16.34 1.67
N MET A 130 -6.24 15.54 0.75
CA MET A 130 -6.58 15.61 -0.67
C MET A 130 -8.08 15.33 -0.93
N LEU A 131 -8.66 14.32 -0.26
CA LEU A 131 -10.11 14.05 -0.35
C LEU A 131 -10.97 15.22 0.14
N ARG A 132 -10.56 15.88 1.22
CA ARG A 132 -11.24 17.09 1.71
C ARG A 132 -11.13 18.25 0.73
N GLY A 133 -9.96 18.45 0.11
CA GLY A 133 -9.78 19.43 -0.97
C GLY A 133 -10.71 19.13 -2.15
N MET A 134 -10.81 17.86 -2.54
CA MET A 134 -11.75 17.43 -3.57
C MET A 134 -13.21 17.74 -3.22
N MET A 135 -13.66 17.47 -1.98
CA MET A 135 -15.00 17.86 -1.52
C MET A 135 -15.23 19.37 -1.61
N GLN A 136 -14.26 20.17 -1.17
CA GLN A 136 -14.35 21.65 -1.26
C GLN A 136 -14.51 22.13 -2.70
N ARG A 137 -13.74 21.58 -3.64
CA ARG A 137 -13.87 21.90 -5.09
C ARG A 137 -15.24 21.58 -5.66
N LEU A 138 -15.85 20.53 -5.14
CA LEU A 138 -17.20 20.11 -5.52
C LEU A 138 -18.31 20.89 -4.79
N GLY A 139 -17.97 21.82 -3.89
CA GLY A 139 -18.93 22.55 -3.07
C GLY A 139 -19.63 21.67 -2.03
N LEU A 140 -19.00 20.54 -1.63
CA LEU A 140 -19.55 19.57 -0.67
C LEU A 140 -18.98 19.81 0.72
N THR A 141 -19.80 19.53 1.73
CA THR A 141 -19.45 19.65 3.15
C THR A 141 -19.33 18.28 3.80
N GLU A 142 -18.15 17.96 4.39
CA GLU A 142 -17.95 16.70 5.12
C GLU A 142 -18.91 16.61 6.30
N GLY A 143 -19.55 15.47 6.48
CA GLY A 143 -20.56 15.22 7.52
C GLY A 143 -22.00 15.56 7.10
N LYS A 144 -22.20 16.42 6.09
CA LYS A 144 -23.51 16.76 5.53
C LYS A 144 -23.79 16.05 4.20
N ASP A 145 -22.87 16.24 3.24
CA ASP A 145 -23.01 15.74 1.88
C ASP A 145 -22.32 14.39 1.67
N GLY A 146 -21.56 13.93 2.67
CA GLY A 146 -20.82 12.68 2.67
C GLY A 146 -19.65 12.69 3.63
N ARG A 147 -18.80 11.66 3.55
CA ARG A 147 -17.62 11.49 4.40
C ARG A 147 -16.44 10.95 3.62
N THR A 148 -15.23 11.30 4.09
CA THR A 148 -13.94 10.81 3.57
C THR A 148 -13.46 9.60 4.36
N PHE A 149 -12.91 8.61 3.67
CA PHE A 149 -12.36 7.38 4.25
C PHE A 149 -10.99 7.08 3.66
N VAL A 150 -10.07 6.62 4.50
CA VAL A 150 -8.74 6.14 4.13
C VAL A 150 -8.33 5.05 5.11
N ASP A 151 -8.11 3.84 4.66
CA ASP A 151 -7.57 2.65 5.35
C ASP A 151 -8.21 2.30 6.70
N THR A 152 -8.20 3.21 7.67
CA THR A 152 -8.65 2.95 9.05
C THR A 152 -10.16 2.79 9.22
N ALA A 153 -10.94 3.09 8.20
CA ALA A 153 -12.39 2.97 8.25
C ALA A 153 -12.85 1.55 7.85
N PRO A 154 -14.01 1.10 8.33
CA PRO A 154 -14.57 -0.18 7.93
C PRO A 154 -15.25 -0.10 6.55
N ILE A 155 -14.47 0.21 5.52
CA ILE A 155 -14.86 0.19 4.10
C ILE A 155 -13.94 -0.78 3.35
N ASP A 156 -14.47 -1.49 2.34
CA ASP A 156 -13.68 -2.41 1.51
C ASP A 156 -13.10 -1.64 0.32
N GLU A 157 -12.03 -0.87 0.55
CA GLU A 157 -11.43 0.05 -0.43
C GLU A 157 -11.13 -0.63 -1.77
N LYS A 158 -10.49 -1.81 -1.75
CA LYS A 158 -10.14 -2.52 -2.99
C LYS A 158 -11.36 -3.01 -3.76
N TYR A 159 -12.41 -3.43 -3.06
CA TYR A 159 -13.67 -3.78 -3.70
C TYR A 159 -14.31 -2.55 -4.36
N TRP A 160 -14.37 -1.44 -3.62
CA TRP A 160 -14.98 -0.23 -4.17
C TRP A 160 -14.16 0.37 -5.31
N ALA A 161 -12.83 0.34 -5.23
CA ALA A 161 -11.97 0.74 -6.34
C ALA A 161 -12.20 -0.11 -7.60
N GLU A 162 -12.46 -1.43 -7.46
CA GLU A 162 -12.87 -2.28 -8.59
C GLU A 162 -14.25 -1.88 -9.13
N GLN A 163 -15.25 -1.64 -8.26
CA GLN A 163 -16.59 -1.24 -8.69
C GLN A 163 -16.59 0.13 -9.38
N CYS A 164 -15.71 1.03 -8.94
CA CYS A 164 -15.45 2.33 -9.55
C CYS A 164 -14.61 2.26 -10.83
N GLY A 165 -14.27 1.08 -11.32
CA GLY A 165 -13.56 0.91 -12.59
C GLY A 165 -12.08 1.27 -12.57
N LEU A 166 -11.45 1.47 -11.40
CA LEU A 166 -10.03 1.82 -11.33
C LEU A 166 -9.12 0.69 -11.81
N GLY A 167 -9.51 -0.56 -11.55
CA GLY A 167 -8.70 -1.71 -11.90
C GLY A 167 -9.30 -3.03 -11.41
N TRP A 168 -8.45 -3.96 -11.03
CA TRP A 168 -8.86 -5.26 -10.49
C TRP A 168 -7.98 -5.67 -9.32
N ARG A 169 -8.53 -6.45 -8.40
CA ARG A 169 -7.75 -7.08 -7.35
C ARG A 169 -6.90 -8.20 -7.95
N GLY A 170 -5.59 -8.01 -7.94
CA GLY A 170 -4.63 -8.96 -8.47
C GLY A 170 -4.45 -10.19 -7.59
N ARG A 171 -3.76 -11.21 -8.10
CA ARG A 171 -3.39 -12.40 -7.32
C ARG A 171 -2.51 -12.10 -6.12
N ASN A 172 -1.84 -10.94 -6.11
CA ASN A 172 -1.07 -10.40 -4.98
C ASN A 172 -1.92 -9.64 -3.95
N SER A 173 -3.25 -9.70 -4.06
CA SER A 173 -4.18 -8.98 -3.18
C SER A 173 -4.09 -7.44 -3.26
N GLN A 174 -3.34 -6.88 -4.21
CA GLN A 174 -3.30 -5.43 -4.45
C GLN A 174 -4.29 -5.05 -5.56
N LEU A 175 -4.77 -3.80 -5.54
CA LEU A 175 -5.46 -3.25 -6.71
C LEU A 175 -4.44 -2.96 -7.79
N ILE A 176 -4.63 -3.53 -8.98
CA ILE A 176 -3.80 -3.28 -10.15
C ILE A 176 -4.59 -2.43 -11.13
N MET A 177 -4.07 -1.26 -11.48
CA MET A 177 -4.69 -0.33 -12.42
C MET A 177 -4.06 -0.46 -13.81
N PRO A 178 -4.87 -0.53 -14.88
CA PRO A 178 -4.37 -0.65 -16.24
C PRO A 178 -3.44 0.52 -16.61
N GLY A 179 -2.24 0.20 -17.11
CA GLY A 179 -1.26 1.22 -17.51
C GLY A 179 -0.59 1.99 -16.37
N MET A 180 -0.82 1.59 -15.10
CA MET A 180 -0.35 2.34 -13.93
C MET A 180 0.29 1.45 -12.86
N GLY A 181 -0.07 0.16 -12.77
CA GLY A 181 0.43 -0.75 -11.73
C GLY A 181 -0.37 -0.70 -10.43
N SER A 182 0.29 -0.92 -9.27
CA SER A 182 -0.38 -1.05 -7.97
C SER A 182 0.26 -0.24 -6.84
N TYR A 183 1.19 0.68 -7.12
CA TYR A 183 1.82 1.52 -6.11
C TYR A 183 0.97 2.76 -5.77
N TYR A 184 -0.26 2.53 -5.30
CA TYR A 184 -1.24 3.57 -5.01
C TYR A 184 -1.90 3.34 -3.65
N PHE A 185 -2.05 4.42 -2.89
CA PHE A 185 -3.00 4.47 -1.78
C PHE A 185 -4.39 4.72 -2.33
N LEU A 186 -5.36 4.05 -1.75
CA LEU A 186 -6.77 4.27 -2.05
C LEU A 186 -7.39 5.23 -1.04
N GLY A 187 -8.48 5.85 -1.45
CA GLY A 187 -9.31 6.65 -0.59
C GLY A 187 -10.70 6.79 -1.17
N GLU A 188 -11.71 6.93 -0.32
CA GLU A 188 -13.09 6.96 -0.73
C GLU A 188 -13.82 8.21 -0.22
N LEU A 189 -14.72 8.72 -1.09
CA LEU A 189 -15.82 9.58 -0.67
C LEU A 189 -17.11 8.78 -0.76
N VAL A 190 -17.82 8.67 0.35
CA VAL A 190 -19.18 8.13 0.36
C VAL A 190 -20.14 9.32 0.45
N LEU A 191 -20.92 9.54 -0.63
CA LEU A 191 -21.74 10.73 -0.82
C LEU A 191 -23.22 10.41 -0.76
N THR A 192 -24.02 11.34 -0.24
CA THR A 192 -25.49 11.25 -0.17
C THR A 192 -26.17 11.66 -1.47
N GLN A 193 -25.43 12.18 -2.44
CA GLN A 193 -25.95 12.66 -3.71
C GLN A 193 -25.72 11.63 -4.81
N PRO A 194 -26.69 11.46 -5.74
CA PRO A 194 -26.50 10.64 -6.95
C PRO A 194 -25.64 11.40 -7.97
N VAL A 195 -25.04 10.63 -8.88
CA VAL A 195 -24.24 11.12 -10.01
C VAL A 195 -24.98 10.81 -11.32
N ASP A 196 -24.77 11.62 -12.33
CA ASP A 196 -25.41 11.49 -13.66
C ASP A 196 -24.98 10.21 -14.40
N ALA A 197 -23.75 9.73 -14.15
CA ALA A 197 -23.23 8.48 -14.69
C ALA A 197 -22.30 7.79 -13.67
N TYR A 198 -22.12 6.47 -13.83
CA TYR A 198 -21.26 5.65 -13.00
C TYR A 198 -20.30 4.86 -13.89
N ASP A 199 -19.10 4.63 -13.36
CA ASP A 199 -18.11 3.80 -14.04
C ASP A 199 -18.46 2.31 -13.89
N GLU A 200 -17.92 1.49 -14.78
CA GLU A 200 -18.15 0.05 -14.77
C GLU A 200 -16.90 -0.69 -14.30
N LYS A 201 -17.12 -1.77 -13.55
CA LYS A 201 -16.06 -2.66 -13.10
C LYS A 201 -15.29 -3.23 -14.29
N GLY A 202 -13.96 -3.08 -14.26
CA GLY A 202 -13.05 -3.63 -15.26
C GLY A 202 -12.84 -5.16 -15.12
N GLN A 203 -12.22 -5.76 -16.13
CA GLN A 203 -11.87 -7.18 -16.13
C GLN A 203 -10.55 -7.43 -15.42
N ASN A 204 -10.42 -8.60 -14.77
CA ASN A 204 -9.16 -9.08 -14.22
C ASN A 204 -8.21 -9.48 -15.36
N ARG A 205 -7.01 -8.89 -15.37
CA ARG A 205 -5.99 -9.09 -16.41
C ARG A 205 -4.75 -9.83 -15.90
N CYS A 206 -4.82 -10.50 -14.75
CA CYS A 206 -3.74 -11.38 -14.29
C CYS A 206 -3.56 -12.61 -15.16
N GLY A 207 -4.63 -13.12 -15.77
CA GLY A 207 -4.59 -14.30 -16.62
C GLY A 207 -3.93 -15.50 -15.91
N THR A 208 -2.98 -16.14 -16.55
CA THR A 208 -2.21 -17.28 -16.03
C THR A 208 -0.94 -16.87 -15.27
N CYS A 209 -0.65 -15.56 -15.16
CA CYS A 209 0.56 -15.06 -14.50
C CYS A 209 0.63 -15.48 -13.01
N ARG A 210 1.81 -15.95 -12.59
CA ARG A 210 2.10 -16.40 -11.23
C ARG A 210 3.24 -15.63 -10.56
N SER A 211 3.86 -14.65 -11.23
CA SER A 211 5.10 -14.00 -10.78
C SER A 211 5.06 -13.53 -9.32
N CYS A 212 3.94 -12.98 -8.86
CA CYS A 212 3.79 -12.55 -7.46
C CYS A 212 3.69 -13.71 -6.47
N LEU A 213 3.09 -14.85 -6.88
CA LEU A 213 2.99 -16.05 -6.05
C LEU A 213 4.38 -16.68 -5.87
N ASP A 214 5.12 -16.79 -6.97
CA ASP A 214 6.45 -17.41 -7.00
C ASP A 214 7.49 -16.54 -6.28
N ALA A 215 7.33 -15.20 -6.30
CA ALA A 215 8.18 -14.26 -5.59
C ALA A 215 7.86 -14.12 -4.09
N CYS A 216 6.75 -14.69 -3.60
CA CYS A 216 6.38 -14.58 -2.20
C CYS A 216 7.20 -15.56 -1.34
N PRO A 217 8.19 -15.12 -0.54
CA PRO A 217 9.11 -16.02 0.14
C PRO A 217 8.44 -16.86 1.23
N MET A 218 7.29 -16.41 1.71
CA MET A 218 6.52 -17.06 2.77
C MET A 218 5.27 -17.78 2.24
N HIS A 219 5.06 -17.79 0.91
CA HIS A 219 3.88 -18.37 0.27
C HIS A 219 2.55 -17.91 0.91
N ALA A 220 2.47 -16.63 1.26
CA ALA A 220 1.30 -16.04 1.91
C ALA A 220 0.12 -15.85 0.95
N LEU A 221 0.37 -15.74 -0.35
CA LEU A 221 -0.64 -15.47 -1.38
C LEU A 221 -1.36 -16.76 -1.79
N ARG A 222 -2.69 -16.74 -1.80
CA ARG A 222 -3.53 -17.92 -2.11
C ARG A 222 -3.81 -18.09 -3.60
N GLY A 223 -3.53 -17.08 -4.42
CA GLY A 223 -3.71 -17.10 -5.87
C GLY A 223 -5.10 -16.68 -6.37
N ASP A 224 -6.06 -16.55 -5.48
CA ASP A 224 -7.44 -16.11 -5.70
C ASP A 224 -7.65 -14.60 -5.46
N GLY A 225 -6.59 -13.85 -5.16
CA GLY A 225 -6.65 -12.44 -4.76
C GLY A 225 -6.74 -12.24 -3.25
N THR A 226 -6.69 -13.32 -2.46
CA THR A 226 -6.58 -13.27 -1.00
C THR A 226 -5.20 -13.69 -0.52
N LEU A 227 -4.91 -13.45 0.74
CA LEU A 227 -3.65 -13.86 1.39
C LEU A 227 -3.92 -14.36 2.82
N ASP A 228 -3.04 -15.22 3.32
CA ASP A 228 -2.95 -15.53 4.74
C ASP A 228 -1.97 -14.54 5.40
N ALA A 229 -2.49 -13.59 6.18
CA ALA A 229 -1.67 -12.57 6.80
C ALA A 229 -0.64 -13.16 7.77
N ARG A 230 -0.95 -14.28 8.43
CA ARG A 230 -0.04 -14.96 9.39
C ARG A 230 1.29 -15.34 8.75
N ARG A 231 1.33 -15.50 7.43
CA ARG A 231 2.53 -15.83 6.63
C ARG A 231 3.11 -14.61 5.90
N CYS A 232 2.42 -13.47 5.89
CA CYS A 232 2.87 -12.30 5.14
C CYS A 232 3.93 -11.50 5.92
N LEU A 233 5.11 -11.28 5.34
CA LEU A 233 6.17 -10.46 5.97
C LEU A 233 5.69 -9.07 6.34
N SER A 234 4.79 -8.48 5.55
CA SER A 234 4.21 -7.17 5.88
C SER A 234 3.44 -7.22 7.21
N TYR A 235 2.59 -8.23 7.40
CA TYR A 235 1.90 -8.45 8.67
C TYR A 235 2.89 -8.72 9.82
N LEU A 236 3.84 -9.61 9.62
CA LEU A 236 4.81 -10.02 10.65
C LEU A 236 5.67 -8.85 11.15
N THR A 237 5.98 -7.89 10.27
CA THR A 237 6.82 -6.72 10.60
C THR A 237 6.03 -5.51 11.08
N ILE A 238 4.74 -5.40 10.77
CA ILE A 238 3.91 -4.23 11.09
C ILE A 238 2.96 -4.49 12.25
N GLU A 239 2.20 -5.60 12.17
CA GLU A 239 1.06 -5.87 13.04
C GLU A 239 1.36 -6.85 14.16
N GLN A 240 2.09 -7.93 13.86
CA GLN A 240 2.41 -8.96 14.84
C GLN A 240 3.24 -8.40 15.98
N ARG A 241 2.86 -8.79 17.20
CA ARG A 241 3.62 -8.53 18.43
C ARG A 241 4.32 -9.82 18.84
N GLY A 242 5.42 -9.71 19.60
CA GLY A 242 6.23 -10.87 19.95
C GLY A 242 7.30 -11.23 18.90
N ASN A 243 7.85 -12.43 18.96
CA ASN A 243 8.99 -12.84 18.14
C ASN A 243 8.62 -13.11 16.69
N ILE A 244 9.51 -12.75 15.76
CA ILE A 244 9.41 -13.12 14.34
C ILE A 244 9.90 -14.57 14.21
N PRO A 245 9.13 -15.48 13.56
CA PRO A 245 9.58 -16.85 13.30
C PRO A 245 10.91 -16.91 12.55
N ALA A 246 11.76 -17.90 12.81
CA ALA A 246 13.09 -18.01 12.20
C ALA A 246 13.05 -18.02 10.66
N GLU A 247 12.09 -18.77 10.08
CA GLU A 247 11.87 -18.78 8.63
C GLU A 247 11.58 -17.36 8.09
N ALA A 248 10.75 -16.60 8.79
CA ALA A 248 10.42 -15.22 8.38
C ALA A 248 11.60 -14.27 8.54
N ARG A 249 12.44 -14.42 9.58
CA ARG A 249 13.66 -13.61 9.76
C ARG A 249 14.61 -13.77 8.58
N HIS A 250 14.87 -15.00 8.15
CA HIS A 250 15.67 -15.25 6.95
C HIS A 250 15.00 -14.68 5.69
N ALA A 251 13.69 -14.87 5.55
CA ALA A 251 12.92 -14.38 4.42
C ALA A 251 12.83 -12.84 4.34
N MET A 252 12.99 -12.12 5.45
CA MET A 252 13.00 -10.64 5.45
C MET A 252 14.16 -10.08 4.64
N GLN A 253 15.30 -10.77 4.60
CA GLN A 253 16.55 -10.24 4.05
C GLN A 253 16.83 -8.85 4.67
N HIS A 254 16.97 -7.81 3.85
CA HIS A 254 17.27 -6.45 4.31
C HIS A 254 16.03 -5.59 4.59
N CYS A 255 14.80 -6.13 4.45
CA CYS A 255 13.57 -5.36 4.65
C CYS A 255 13.03 -5.55 6.06
N PHE A 256 13.18 -4.53 6.93
CA PHE A 256 12.74 -4.59 8.32
C PHE A 256 11.32 -4.09 8.57
N TYR A 257 10.65 -3.50 7.56
CA TYR A 257 9.29 -2.99 7.69
C TYR A 257 8.51 -3.12 6.40
N GLY A 258 7.41 -3.88 6.43
CA GLY A 258 6.61 -4.18 5.24
C GLY A 258 7.27 -5.21 4.32
N CYS A 259 6.79 -5.31 3.09
CA CYS A 259 7.34 -6.18 2.06
C CYS A 259 6.76 -5.81 0.68
N ASP A 260 7.61 -5.57 -0.30
CA ASP A 260 7.18 -5.17 -1.65
C ASP A 260 7.34 -6.28 -2.70
N ARG A 261 7.86 -7.47 -2.36
CA ARG A 261 8.27 -8.50 -3.34
C ARG A 261 7.17 -8.91 -4.31
N CYS A 262 5.95 -9.06 -3.84
CA CYS A 262 4.83 -9.41 -4.72
C CYS A 262 4.43 -8.25 -5.65
N ALA A 263 4.64 -7.01 -5.24
CA ALA A 263 4.44 -5.82 -6.06
C ALA A 263 5.58 -5.64 -7.07
N GLU A 264 6.83 -5.82 -6.63
CA GLU A 264 8.04 -5.75 -7.47
C GLU A 264 8.05 -6.81 -8.57
N ALA A 265 7.60 -8.03 -8.26
CA ALA A 265 7.49 -9.11 -9.23
C ALA A 265 6.36 -8.91 -10.26
N CYS A 266 5.43 -8.00 -9.99
CA CYS A 266 4.27 -7.80 -10.86
C CYS A 266 4.67 -7.16 -12.20
N PRO A 267 4.38 -7.80 -13.37
CA PRO A 267 4.70 -7.23 -14.67
C PRO A 267 4.05 -5.87 -14.93
N TRP A 268 2.89 -5.60 -14.32
CA TRP A 268 2.21 -4.31 -14.43
C TRP A 268 2.98 -3.19 -13.73
N ASN A 269 3.58 -3.46 -12.56
CA ASN A 269 4.42 -2.50 -11.88
C ASN A 269 5.73 -2.27 -12.65
N ARG A 270 6.40 -3.34 -13.07
CA ARG A 270 7.65 -3.25 -13.81
C ARG A 270 7.54 -2.43 -15.09
N ARG A 271 6.38 -2.50 -15.75
CA ARG A 271 6.16 -1.82 -17.04
C ARG A 271 5.59 -0.41 -16.90
N PHE A 272 4.77 -0.16 -15.88
CA PHE A 272 3.92 1.02 -15.86
C PHE A 272 4.06 1.91 -14.62
N ALA A 273 4.78 1.48 -13.58
CA ALA A 273 4.99 2.33 -12.42
C ALA A 273 5.72 3.62 -12.81
N GLN A 274 5.19 4.75 -12.38
CA GLN A 274 5.77 6.08 -12.61
C GLN A 274 6.02 6.76 -11.26
N PRO A 275 7.11 7.52 -11.11
CA PRO A 275 7.39 8.22 -9.88
C PRO A 275 6.24 9.14 -9.44
N THR A 276 6.00 9.20 -8.13
CA THR A 276 4.98 10.07 -7.57
C THR A 276 5.34 11.55 -7.73
N THR A 277 4.35 12.36 -8.04
CA THR A 277 4.43 13.83 -8.04
C THR A 277 3.95 14.44 -6.74
N ILE A 278 3.41 13.64 -5.80
CA ILE A 278 2.92 14.09 -4.51
C ILE A 278 4.11 14.28 -3.58
N ALA A 279 4.50 15.52 -3.34
CA ALA A 279 5.71 15.86 -2.58
C ALA A 279 5.75 15.23 -1.18
N GLN A 280 4.61 15.15 -0.48
CA GLN A 280 4.53 14.56 0.85
C GLN A 280 4.75 13.05 0.87
N LEU A 281 4.55 12.36 -0.26
CA LEU A 281 4.74 10.91 -0.40
C LEU A 281 6.13 10.57 -0.95
N GLN A 282 6.93 11.56 -1.34
CA GLN A 282 8.34 11.39 -1.69
C GLN A 282 9.14 10.87 -0.49
N PRO A 283 10.17 10.04 -0.71
CA PRO A 283 11.04 9.56 0.33
C PRO A 283 11.73 10.70 1.09
N ARG A 284 11.74 10.57 2.41
CA ARG A 284 12.50 11.49 3.26
C ARG A 284 13.97 11.13 3.22
N GLN A 285 14.82 12.08 2.85
CA GLN A 285 16.26 11.89 2.70
C GLN A 285 16.89 11.29 3.95
N ALA A 286 16.48 11.74 5.14
CA ALA A 286 16.98 11.22 6.42
C ALA A 286 16.77 9.70 6.61
N LEU A 287 15.80 9.07 5.93
CA LEU A 287 15.60 7.62 5.96
C LEU A 287 16.48 6.90 4.93
N LEU A 288 16.80 7.57 3.82
CA LEU A 288 17.66 7.03 2.77
C LEU A 288 19.14 7.04 3.19
N ASP A 289 19.54 7.99 4.01
CA ASP A 289 20.93 8.19 4.45
C ASP A 289 21.32 7.28 5.63
N MET A 290 20.37 6.58 6.24
CA MET A 290 20.64 5.72 7.39
C MET A 290 21.47 4.48 7.02
N THR A 291 22.62 4.35 7.64
CA THR A 291 23.47 3.15 7.51
C THR A 291 22.96 1.98 8.37
N PRO A 292 23.34 0.71 8.07
CA PRO A 292 23.01 -0.43 8.92
C PRO A 292 23.44 -0.27 10.38
N ALA A 293 24.62 0.33 10.64
CA ALA A 293 25.10 0.62 11.98
C ALA A 293 24.21 1.63 12.72
N GLN A 294 23.81 2.72 12.04
CA GLN A 294 22.89 3.69 12.63
C GLN A 294 21.51 3.09 12.92
N TRP A 295 21.03 2.19 12.05
CA TRP A 295 19.79 1.45 12.32
C TRP A 295 19.93 0.52 13.53
N ALA A 296 21.07 -0.18 13.69
CA ALA A 296 21.34 -1.04 14.82
C ALA A 296 21.31 -0.28 16.15
N GLU A 297 21.83 0.95 16.17
CA GLU A 297 21.92 1.82 17.33
C GLU A 297 20.71 2.76 17.52
N LEU A 298 19.64 2.59 16.73
CA LEU A 298 18.46 3.46 16.78
C LEU A 298 17.92 3.60 18.21
N THR A 299 17.91 4.83 18.74
CA THR A 299 17.34 5.16 20.05
C THR A 299 15.86 5.55 19.98
N PRO A 300 15.13 5.54 21.11
CA PRO A 300 13.74 6.00 21.14
C PRO A 300 13.59 7.46 20.69
N GLU A 301 14.56 8.33 20.98
CA GLU A 301 14.58 9.75 20.59
C GLU A 301 14.71 9.87 19.07
N GLN A 302 15.68 9.18 18.49
CA GLN A 302 15.88 9.13 17.03
C GLN A 302 14.65 8.55 16.32
N TYR A 303 14.08 7.46 16.86
CA TYR A 303 12.84 6.90 16.33
C TYR A 303 11.68 7.91 16.30
N ARG A 304 11.49 8.66 17.40
CA ARG A 304 10.43 9.69 17.45
C ARG A 304 10.65 10.80 16.42
N ALA A 305 11.91 11.20 16.19
CA ALA A 305 12.28 12.21 15.21
C ALA A 305 12.10 11.70 13.77
N LEU A 306 12.70 10.55 13.44
CA LEU A 306 12.68 9.96 12.10
C LEU A 306 11.24 9.59 11.64
N PHE A 307 10.43 9.06 12.55
CA PHE A 307 9.10 8.57 12.21
C PHE A 307 7.95 9.50 12.66
N LYS A 308 8.26 10.78 12.93
CA LYS A 308 7.21 11.78 13.12
C LYS A 308 6.33 11.86 11.86
N LYS A 309 5.01 11.72 12.04
CA LYS A 309 4.04 11.67 10.92
C LYS A 309 4.41 10.61 9.86
N SER A 310 4.68 9.40 10.32
CA SER A 310 5.02 8.25 9.47
C SER A 310 4.14 7.06 9.82
N ALA A 311 3.74 6.28 8.81
CA ALA A 311 3.02 5.02 8.97
C ALA A 311 3.82 3.97 9.78
N VAL A 312 5.15 4.09 9.84
CA VAL A 312 6.03 3.20 10.60
C VAL A 312 5.72 3.17 12.10
N LYS A 313 5.09 4.22 12.63
CA LYS A 313 4.62 4.26 14.03
C LYS A 313 3.69 3.11 14.40
N ARG A 314 3.04 2.49 13.42
CA ARG A 314 2.17 1.33 13.64
C ARG A 314 2.89 0.17 14.32
N ALA A 315 4.14 -0.11 13.96
CA ALA A 315 4.94 -1.16 14.57
C ALA A 315 5.45 -0.82 15.98
N LYS A 316 5.40 0.45 16.40
CA LYS A 316 6.00 1.00 17.63
C LYS A 316 7.52 0.83 17.64
N PHE A 317 8.20 1.48 18.57
CA PHE A 317 9.67 1.42 18.68
C PHE A 317 10.18 0.00 18.87
N GLU A 318 9.59 -0.75 19.80
CA GLU A 318 10.00 -2.12 20.11
C GLU A 318 9.88 -3.07 18.91
N GLY A 319 8.77 -2.92 18.14
CA GLY A 319 8.58 -3.70 16.91
C GLY A 319 9.61 -3.34 15.84
N VAL A 320 9.92 -2.06 15.65
CA VAL A 320 10.96 -1.61 14.70
C VAL A 320 12.34 -2.12 15.11
N LYS A 321 12.72 -2.01 16.39
CA LYS A 321 13.99 -2.54 16.90
C LYS A 321 14.12 -4.04 16.74
N ARG A 322 13.06 -4.79 17.07
CA ARG A 322 12.99 -6.25 16.84
C ARG A 322 13.22 -6.58 15.37
N ASN A 323 12.55 -5.86 14.47
CA ASN A 323 12.63 -6.12 13.04
C ASN A 323 14.01 -5.77 12.47
N ILE A 324 14.61 -4.66 12.93
CA ILE A 324 15.98 -4.27 12.55
C ILE A 324 16.97 -5.37 12.97
N ALA A 325 16.88 -5.85 14.21
CA ALA A 325 17.77 -6.92 14.70
C ALA A 325 17.62 -8.18 13.82
N ALA A 326 16.37 -8.58 13.51
CA ALA A 326 16.09 -9.75 12.66
C ALA A 326 16.61 -9.58 11.22
N ALA A 327 16.52 -8.37 10.66
CA ALA A 327 17.01 -8.10 9.30
C ALA A 327 18.55 -8.07 9.27
N LEU A 328 19.19 -7.58 10.33
CA LEU A 328 20.65 -7.55 10.44
C LEU A 328 21.27 -8.96 10.52
N GLU A 329 20.53 -9.98 10.97
CA GLU A 329 20.99 -11.38 10.92
C GLU A 329 21.32 -11.86 9.49
N ASN A 330 20.77 -11.19 8.46
CA ASN A 330 20.97 -11.51 7.04
C ASN A 330 22.14 -10.74 6.39
N PHE A 331 22.80 -9.85 7.15
CA PHE A 331 23.99 -9.13 6.65
C PHE A 331 25.22 -9.98 6.87
N GLU A 332 26.07 -10.10 5.85
CA GLU A 332 27.42 -10.60 6.04
C GLU A 332 28.22 -9.58 6.87
N PRO A 333 29.05 -10.05 7.82
CA PRO A 333 29.90 -9.16 8.58
C PRO A 333 30.76 -8.31 7.64
N LEU A 334 30.78 -6.98 7.86
CA LEU A 334 31.55 -6.01 7.07
C LEU A 334 33.07 -6.26 7.08
N GLU A 335 33.53 -7.21 7.90
CA GLU A 335 34.96 -7.57 8.05
C GLU A 335 35.50 -8.41 6.86
N ASN A 336 34.65 -8.84 5.94
CA ASN A 336 35.04 -9.66 4.78
C ASN A 336 34.92 -8.92 3.44
N LEU A 337 34.75 -7.61 3.44
CA LEU A 337 34.71 -6.72 2.29
C LEU A 337 35.77 -5.60 2.46
#